data_58815b881029b7902dff2da007dbfd71
#
_entry.id   58815b881029b7902dff2da007dbfd71
#
_cell.length_a   1.000
_cell.length_b   1.000
_cell.length_c   1.000
_cell.angle_alpha   90.00
_cell.angle_beta   90.00
_cell.angle_gamma   90.00
#
_symmetry.space_group_name_H-M   'P 1'
#
loop_
_entity.id
_entity.type
_entity.pdbx_description
1 polymer ?
#
loop_
_entity_poly.entity_id
_entity_poly.type
_entity_poly.pdbx_seq_one_letter_code
_entity_poly.pdbx_strand_id
1 'polypeptide(L)'
;MTPPRDHGGGLDAAIARHGGRRDDWLDLSTGINPVPYPVGQLPADAWQALPDRAATEAVIDAARAFWSVPDGAVIVPAPGASAIIARMPCLPAAGGRAYVPGPTYNEHEAALAASGRWSMTPDQDTADLLVRVHPNNPDGRLADPGIFADRALTVIDESFCDTCPGHSLVAHAARPGVIILKSFGKFWGLAGLRLGFAIGHPDTLLPADGRRNLAELLGPWPVSGPALAIGARALRDTGWAERTRSRLRHDAARLDALMVAAGADKVGGTDLFRLYGVPSATRWQEMLARHHVWSRIFPYSDTWLRLGLPSPVGWDQLERALG
;
A
#
# COMPACT_ATOMS: atom_id res chain seq x y z
N MET A 1 -24.54 -12.93 3.32
CA MET A 1 -23.08 -12.74 3.24
C MET A 1 -22.83 -11.46 2.46
N THR A 2 -22.04 -10.55 3.01
CA THR A 2 -21.60 -9.35 2.27
C THR A 2 -20.77 -9.81 1.07
N PRO A 3 -21.00 -9.28 -0.16
CA PRO A 3 -20.20 -9.66 -1.32
C PRO A 3 -18.71 -9.38 -1.03
N PRO A 4 -17.78 -10.19 -1.58
CA PRO A 4 -16.35 -9.96 -1.39
C PRO A 4 -16.00 -8.56 -1.91
N ARG A 5 -15.17 -7.84 -1.14
CA ARG A 5 -14.68 -6.53 -1.55
C ARG A 5 -13.79 -6.65 -2.79
N ASP A 6 -13.90 -5.66 -3.64
CA ASP A 6 -13.18 -5.61 -4.89
C ASP A 6 -11.71 -5.22 -4.66
N HIS A 7 -10.77 -6.12 -5.01
CA HIS A 7 -9.31 -5.95 -4.89
C HIS A 7 -8.60 -6.30 -6.20
N GLY A 8 -7.36 -5.83 -6.37
CA GLY A 8 -6.46 -6.35 -7.38
C GLY A 8 -5.98 -7.78 -7.02
N GLY A 9 -5.47 -8.52 -7.98
CA GLY A 9 -4.91 -9.85 -7.76
C GLY A 9 -5.87 -11.03 -7.98
N GLY A 10 -7.09 -10.83 -8.41
CA GLY A 10 -8.07 -11.91 -8.66
C GLY A 10 -7.74 -12.82 -9.85
N LEU A 11 -6.48 -13.25 -9.99
CA LEU A 11 -5.98 -14.03 -11.12
C LEU A 11 -6.67 -15.40 -11.24
N ASP A 12 -7.04 -16.02 -10.13
CA ASP A 12 -7.75 -17.31 -10.15
C ASP A 12 -9.10 -17.20 -10.84
N ALA A 13 -9.84 -16.10 -10.63
CA ALA A 13 -11.08 -15.82 -11.33
C ALA A 13 -10.84 -15.52 -12.82
N ALA A 14 -9.75 -14.83 -13.17
CA ALA A 14 -9.35 -14.58 -14.55
C ALA A 14 -9.03 -15.89 -15.28
N ILE A 15 -8.25 -16.79 -14.66
CA ILE A 15 -7.92 -18.11 -15.19
C ILE A 15 -9.20 -18.95 -15.39
N ALA A 16 -10.09 -18.96 -14.41
CA ALA A 16 -11.36 -19.70 -14.52
C ALA A 16 -12.22 -19.20 -15.70
N ARG A 17 -12.17 -17.91 -16.02
CA ARG A 17 -12.97 -17.30 -17.10
C ARG A 17 -12.33 -17.40 -18.49
N HIS A 18 -11.00 -17.23 -18.58
CA HIS A 18 -10.27 -17.06 -19.83
C HIS A 18 -9.33 -18.24 -20.14
N GLY A 19 -9.17 -19.19 -19.21
CA GLY A 19 -8.27 -20.33 -19.36
C GLY A 19 -6.79 -20.00 -19.10
N GLY A 20 -5.91 -20.88 -19.54
CA GLY A 20 -4.48 -20.78 -19.31
C GLY A 20 -4.04 -21.32 -17.93
N ARG A 21 -2.72 -21.42 -17.72
CA ARG A 21 -2.10 -21.74 -16.44
C ARG A 21 -1.66 -20.44 -15.77
N ARG A 22 -1.45 -20.46 -14.45
CA ARG A 22 -1.00 -19.28 -13.70
C ARG A 22 0.26 -18.63 -14.28
N ASP A 23 1.20 -19.43 -14.72
CA ASP A 23 2.49 -18.98 -15.28
C ASP A 23 2.36 -18.33 -16.67
N ASP A 24 1.23 -18.54 -17.34
CA ASP A 24 0.96 -17.92 -18.64
C ASP A 24 0.47 -16.47 -18.49
N TRP A 25 0.07 -16.06 -17.27
CA TRP A 25 -0.54 -14.78 -17.01
C TRP A 25 0.41 -13.71 -16.52
N LEU A 26 0.30 -12.53 -17.10
CA LEU A 26 0.90 -11.29 -16.62
C LEU A 26 -0.12 -10.53 -15.77
N ASP A 27 0.03 -10.59 -14.44
CA ASP A 27 -0.87 -9.88 -13.50
C ASP A 27 -0.43 -8.42 -13.32
N LEU A 28 -1.10 -7.50 -14.02
CA LEU A 28 -0.95 -6.06 -13.88
C LEU A 28 -2.08 -5.42 -13.06
N SER A 29 -2.93 -6.22 -12.40
CA SER A 29 -4.04 -5.70 -11.60
C SER A 29 -3.60 -5.09 -10.27
N THR A 30 -2.35 -5.32 -9.86
CA THR A 30 -1.78 -4.83 -8.60
C THR A 30 -0.70 -3.77 -8.85
N GLY A 31 -0.52 -2.83 -7.91
CA GLY A 31 0.58 -1.87 -7.93
C GLY A 31 1.79 -2.37 -7.13
N ILE A 32 2.29 -3.56 -7.46
CA ILE A 32 3.43 -4.20 -6.79
C ILE A 32 4.64 -4.14 -7.72
N ASN A 33 5.81 -3.77 -7.19
CA ASN A 33 7.05 -3.80 -7.93
C ASN A 33 7.31 -5.20 -8.49
N PRO A 34 7.39 -5.38 -9.82
CA PRO A 34 7.58 -6.69 -10.44
C PRO A 34 8.99 -7.27 -10.27
N VAL A 35 9.94 -6.45 -9.80
CA VAL A 35 11.31 -6.89 -9.48
C VAL A 35 11.51 -6.67 -7.97
N PRO A 36 11.25 -7.71 -7.15
CA PRO A 36 11.29 -7.58 -5.70
C PRO A 36 12.72 -7.37 -5.17
N TYR A 37 12.80 -6.87 -3.94
CA TYR A 37 14.06 -6.86 -3.20
C TYR A 37 14.57 -8.31 -3.02
N PRO A 38 15.87 -8.59 -3.27
CA PRO A 38 16.41 -9.93 -3.16
C PRO A 38 16.47 -10.38 -1.70
N VAL A 39 15.68 -11.39 -1.35
CA VAL A 39 15.58 -11.85 0.04
C VAL A 39 16.83 -12.63 0.51
N GLY A 40 17.61 -13.23 -0.39
CA GLY A 40 18.81 -13.99 -0.08
C GLY A 40 18.58 -15.12 0.94
N GLN A 41 19.66 -15.61 1.52
CA GLN A 41 19.60 -16.60 2.60
C GLN A 41 19.34 -15.92 3.95
N LEU A 42 18.60 -16.61 4.79
CA LEU A 42 18.34 -16.22 6.18
C LEU A 42 18.95 -17.28 7.12
N PRO A 43 19.43 -16.89 8.31
CA PRO A 43 19.87 -17.84 9.32
C PRO A 43 18.69 -18.71 9.78
N ALA A 44 18.99 -19.93 10.21
CA ALA A 44 17.95 -20.91 10.59
C ALA A 44 17.07 -20.41 11.75
N ASP A 45 17.65 -19.70 12.70
CA ASP A 45 16.95 -19.14 13.86
C ASP A 45 15.86 -18.10 13.48
N ALA A 46 16.04 -17.40 12.35
CA ALA A 46 14.99 -16.51 11.85
C ALA A 46 13.67 -17.26 11.56
N TRP A 47 13.74 -18.57 11.28
CA TRP A 47 12.59 -19.43 11.00
C TRP A 47 12.10 -20.21 12.22
N GLN A 48 13.03 -20.59 13.11
CA GLN A 48 12.81 -21.59 14.16
C GLN A 48 12.54 -20.95 15.52
N ALA A 49 13.11 -19.76 15.78
CA ALA A 49 12.92 -19.06 17.05
C ALA A 49 11.78 -18.03 16.97
N LEU A 50 11.13 -17.76 18.11
CA LEU A 50 10.28 -16.58 18.22
C LEU A 50 11.16 -15.33 18.09
N PRO A 51 10.70 -14.30 17.34
CA PRO A 51 11.44 -13.05 17.21
C PRO A 51 11.71 -12.41 18.58
N ASP A 52 12.95 -12.09 18.81
CA ASP A 52 13.38 -11.41 20.02
C ASP A 52 13.31 -9.88 19.91
N ARG A 53 13.64 -9.22 21.01
CA ARG A 53 13.68 -7.76 21.08
C ARG A 53 14.71 -7.18 20.11
N ALA A 54 15.89 -7.80 20.00
CA ALA A 54 16.98 -7.31 19.15
C ALA A 54 16.59 -7.34 17.67
N ALA A 55 15.91 -8.40 17.20
CA ALA A 55 15.41 -8.49 15.83
C ALA A 55 14.37 -7.39 15.54
N THR A 56 13.49 -7.10 16.50
CA THR A 56 12.47 -6.04 16.37
C THR A 56 13.12 -4.65 16.38
N GLU A 57 14.05 -4.39 17.28
CA GLU A 57 14.78 -3.12 17.32
C GLU A 57 15.59 -2.89 16.04
N ALA A 58 16.24 -3.92 15.52
CA ALA A 58 17.03 -3.82 14.28
C ALA A 58 16.22 -3.34 13.06
N VAL A 59 14.94 -3.76 12.92
CA VAL A 59 14.08 -3.29 11.83
C VAL A 59 13.53 -1.89 12.13
N ILE A 60 13.26 -1.56 13.40
CA ILE A 60 12.81 -0.22 13.80
C ILE A 60 13.92 0.81 13.55
N ASP A 61 15.16 0.53 13.92
CA ASP A 61 16.30 1.42 13.67
C ASP A 61 16.54 1.65 12.18
N ALA A 62 16.47 0.57 11.39
CA ALA A 62 16.57 0.66 9.93
C ALA A 62 15.44 1.48 9.32
N ALA A 63 14.22 1.31 9.82
CA ALA A 63 13.02 2.04 9.39
C ALA A 63 13.14 3.54 9.73
N ARG A 64 13.60 3.85 10.95
CA ARG A 64 13.83 5.24 11.40
C ARG A 64 14.80 5.96 10.49
N ALA A 65 15.93 5.33 10.20
CA ALA A 65 16.95 5.90 9.34
C ALA A 65 16.47 6.07 7.89
N PHE A 66 15.84 5.02 7.30
CA PHE A 66 15.42 5.02 5.91
C PHE A 66 14.34 6.06 5.60
N TRP A 67 13.33 6.17 6.47
CA TRP A 67 12.23 7.12 6.29
C TRP A 67 12.45 8.47 6.99
N SER A 68 13.62 8.69 7.63
CA SER A 68 13.91 9.92 8.38
C SER A 68 12.82 10.23 9.42
N VAL A 69 12.42 9.21 10.18
CA VAL A 69 11.35 9.34 11.17
C VAL A 69 11.81 10.24 12.31
N PRO A 70 11.03 11.29 12.69
CA PRO A 70 11.42 12.22 13.76
C PRO A 70 11.54 11.51 15.12
N ASP A 71 12.44 12.00 15.99
CA ASP A 71 12.74 11.41 17.32
C ASP A 71 11.50 11.32 18.23
N GLY A 72 10.56 12.27 18.12
CA GLY A 72 9.32 12.26 18.89
C GLY A 72 8.28 11.24 18.43
N ALA A 73 8.54 10.46 17.36
CA ALA A 73 7.65 9.42 16.87
C ALA A 73 8.17 8.01 17.21
N VAL A 74 7.25 7.10 17.50
CA VAL A 74 7.51 5.66 17.63
C VAL A 74 7.15 4.93 16.34
N ILE A 75 7.75 3.75 16.16
CA ILE A 75 7.52 2.86 15.03
C ILE A 75 7.02 1.52 15.55
N VAL A 76 5.87 1.07 15.06
CA VAL A 76 5.27 -0.22 15.42
C VAL A 76 5.23 -1.11 14.17
N PRO A 77 6.08 -2.15 14.08
CA PRO A 77 6.01 -3.15 13.03
C PRO A 77 4.73 -3.99 13.16
N ALA A 78 4.15 -4.38 12.00
CA ALA A 78 2.91 -5.14 11.97
C ALA A 78 2.89 -6.15 10.81
N PRO A 79 2.01 -7.17 10.83
CA PRO A 79 1.90 -8.15 9.76
C PRO A 79 1.19 -7.56 8.52
N GLY A 80 1.82 -6.55 7.93
CA GLY A 80 1.36 -5.74 6.80
C GLY A 80 0.49 -4.56 7.23
N ALA A 81 0.43 -3.51 6.38
CA ALA A 81 -0.39 -2.33 6.63
C ALA A 81 -1.87 -2.68 6.84
N SER A 82 -2.39 -3.74 6.21
CA SER A 82 -3.77 -4.20 6.38
C SER A 82 -4.12 -4.54 7.84
N ALA A 83 -3.17 -5.09 8.61
CA ALA A 83 -3.38 -5.40 10.01
C ALA A 83 -3.52 -4.13 10.87
N ILE A 84 -2.84 -3.07 10.50
CA ILE A 84 -2.96 -1.76 11.15
C ILE A 84 -4.29 -1.11 10.76
N ILE A 85 -4.63 -1.10 9.47
CA ILE A 85 -5.90 -0.55 8.95
C ILE A 85 -7.09 -1.16 9.67
N ALA A 86 -7.10 -2.47 9.88
CA ALA A 86 -8.19 -3.15 10.58
C ALA A 86 -8.30 -2.77 12.07
N ARG A 87 -7.24 -2.28 12.71
CA ARG A 87 -7.17 -1.99 14.14
C ARG A 87 -7.24 -0.51 14.48
N MET A 88 -6.78 0.35 13.57
CA MET A 88 -6.73 1.80 13.82
C MET A 88 -8.07 2.44 14.22
N PRO A 89 -9.25 1.95 13.75
CA PRO A 89 -10.54 2.50 14.19
C PRO A 89 -10.79 2.34 15.69
N CYS A 90 -10.04 1.48 16.36
CA CYS A 90 -10.16 1.22 17.79
C CYS A 90 -9.18 2.03 18.66
N LEU A 91 -8.21 2.74 18.07
CA LEU A 91 -7.20 3.51 18.81
C LEU A 91 -7.77 4.73 19.54
N PRO A 92 -8.62 5.57 18.92
CA PRO A 92 -9.26 6.68 19.65
C PRO A 92 -10.17 6.17 20.77
N ALA A 93 -10.18 6.89 21.88
CA ALA A 93 -11.02 6.54 23.06
C ALA A 93 -12.51 6.52 22.69
N ALA A 94 -12.99 7.49 21.93
CA ALA A 94 -14.36 7.58 21.44
C ALA A 94 -14.44 7.31 19.93
N GLY A 95 -15.60 6.91 19.46
CA GLY A 95 -15.98 6.95 18.04
C GLY A 95 -16.42 8.36 17.63
N GLY A 96 -16.88 8.49 16.40
CA GLY A 96 -17.31 9.80 15.87
C GLY A 96 -17.57 9.75 14.37
N ARG A 97 -17.29 10.87 13.70
CA ARG A 97 -17.41 10.99 12.25
C ARG A 97 -16.06 10.75 11.58
N ALA A 98 -16.06 9.94 10.52
CA ALA A 98 -14.86 9.64 9.76
C ALA A 98 -15.00 10.13 8.30
N TYR A 99 -13.94 10.70 7.76
CA TYR A 99 -13.84 11.12 6.37
C TYR A 99 -12.76 10.33 5.64
N VAL A 100 -13.17 9.63 4.58
CA VAL A 100 -12.29 8.91 3.67
C VAL A 100 -12.64 9.34 2.25
N PRO A 101 -11.85 10.22 1.61
CA PRO A 101 -12.21 10.75 0.29
C PRO A 101 -12.07 9.70 -0.79
N GLY A 102 -13.19 9.38 -1.43
CA GLY A 102 -13.20 8.47 -2.57
C GLY A 102 -12.87 9.17 -3.90
N PRO A 103 -12.60 8.39 -4.96
CA PRO A 103 -12.27 6.96 -4.87
C PRO A 103 -10.89 6.72 -4.26
N THR A 104 -10.77 5.73 -3.40
CA THR A 104 -9.51 5.37 -2.73
C THR A 104 -9.49 3.88 -2.37
N TYR A 105 -8.49 3.44 -1.59
CA TYR A 105 -8.39 2.06 -1.12
C TYR A 105 -9.54 1.73 -0.14
N ASN A 106 -10.41 0.81 -0.55
CA ASN A 106 -11.70 0.52 0.09
C ASN A 106 -11.60 -0.12 1.49
N GLU A 107 -10.42 -0.65 1.87
CA GLU A 107 -10.26 -1.27 3.19
C GLU A 107 -10.30 -0.27 4.35
N HIS A 108 -9.97 0.99 4.12
CA HIS A 108 -10.07 2.02 5.16
C HIS A 108 -11.52 2.24 5.60
N GLU A 109 -12.41 2.50 4.63
CA GLU A 109 -13.84 2.68 4.91
C GLU A 109 -14.45 1.40 5.49
N ALA A 110 -14.08 0.24 4.94
CA ALA A 110 -14.56 -1.05 5.42
C ALA A 110 -14.14 -1.34 6.87
N ALA A 111 -12.92 -1.01 7.27
CA ALA A 111 -12.45 -1.17 8.64
C ALA A 111 -13.20 -0.24 9.61
N LEU A 112 -13.44 1.01 9.20
CA LEU A 112 -14.23 1.98 9.97
C LEU A 112 -15.65 1.47 10.17
N ALA A 113 -16.32 1.04 9.11
CA ALA A 113 -17.68 0.49 9.16
C ALA A 113 -17.75 -0.79 10.03
N ALA A 114 -16.80 -1.72 9.86
CA ALA A 114 -16.76 -2.96 10.62
C ALA A 114 -16.54 -2.74 12.13
N SER A 115 -15.91 -1.64 12.53
CA SER A 115 -15.69 -1.31 13.94
C SER A 115 -16.98 -0.94 14.69
N GLY A 116 -18.02 -0.52 13.96
CA GLY A 116 -19.28 -0.03 14.54
C GLY A 116 -19.17 1.28 15.34
N ARG A 117 -18.01 1.95 15.28
CA ARG A 117 -17.69 3.14 16.10
C ARG A 117 -17.74 4.45 15.31
N TRP A 118 -17.71 4.36 13.98
CA TRP A 118 -17.55 5.51 13.09
C TRP A 118 -18.70 5.61 12.11
N SER A 119 -19.26 6.81 11.97
CA SER A 119 -20.18 7.18 10.90
C SER A 119 -19.41 7.94 9.82
N MET A 120 -19.66 7.60 8.55
CA MET A 120 -19.01 8.32 7.45
C MET A 120 -19.64 9.72 7.28
N THR A 121 -18.79 10.73 7.06
CA THR A 121 -19.20 12.10 6.72
C THR A 121 -18.63 12.50 5.36
N PRO A 122 -19.36 13.26 4.54
CA PRO A 122 -18.81 13.81 3.30
C PRO A 122 -17.95 15.06 3.53
N ASP A 123 -17.94 15.62 4.73
CA ASP A 123 -17.27 16.86 5.08
C ASP A 123 -16.03 16.60 5.94
N GLN A 124 -14.88 16.99 5.39
CA GLN A 124 -13.59 16.85 6.06
C GLN A 124 -13.49 17.65 7.35
N ASP A 125 -14.07 18.86 7.38
CA ASP A 125 -13.88 19.79 8.49
C ASP A 125 -14.66 19.36 9.74
N THR A 126 -15.67 18.54 9.53
CA THR A 126 -16.48 17.96 10.63
C THR A 126 -16.05 16.57 11.06
N ALA A 127 -14.98 16.02 10.46
CA ALA A 127 -14.51 14.70 10.76
C ALA A 127 -13.59 14.65 11.99
N ASP A 128 -13.88 13.72 12.90
CA ASP A 128 -13.04 13.39 14.05
C ASP A 128 -11.87 12.46 13.65
N LEU A 129 -12.06 11.70 12.57
CA LEU A 129 -11.05 10.84 11.97
C LEU A 129 -10.94 11.10 10.47
N LEU A 130 -9.73 11.36 10.00
CA LEU A 130 -9.41 11.55 8.60
C LEU A 130 -8.48 10.46 8.10
N VAL A 131 -8.77 9.88 6.93
CA VAL A 131 -7.84 9.01 6.22
C VAL A 131 -7.45 9.64 4.89
N ARG A 132 -6.16 9.58 4.55
CA ARG A 132 -5.62 9.90 3.23
C ARG A 132 -4.69 8.80 2.77
N VAL A 133 -4.93 8.25 1.60
CA VAL A 133 -3.95 7.41 0.89
C VAL A 133 -3.03 8.34 0.09
N HIS A 134 -1.72 8.23 0.28
CA HIS A 134 -0.74 9.20 -0.21
C HIS A 134 0.56 8.51 -0.68
N PRO A 135 0.84 8.50 -1.99
CA PRO A 135 -0.04 8.84 -3.12
C PRO A 135 -1.31 7.96 -3.17
N ASN A 136 -2.41 8.54 -3.63
CA ASN A 136 -3.70 7.84 -3.65
C ASN A 136 -3.74 6.68 -4.66
N ASN A 137 -4.50 5.68 -4.34
CA ASN A 137 -4.88 4.58 -5.22
C ASN A 137 -6.39 4.71 -5.52
N PRO A 138 -6.81 4.96 -6.81
CA PRO A 138 -6.09 4.55 -8.01
C PRO A 138 -5.39 5.67 -8.81
N ASP A 139 -5.52 6.93 -8.45
CA ASP A 139 -5.17 8.08 -9.31
C ASP A 139 -3.79 8.70 -9.04
N GLY A 140 -3.10 8.29 -7.99
CA GLY A 140 -1.78 8.82 -7.64
C GLY A 140 -1.78 10.23 -7.03
N ARG A 141 -2.95 10.77 -6.72
CA ARG A 141 -3.12 12.11 -6.14
C ARG A 141 -2.40 12.22 -4.80
N LEU A 142 -1.66 13.31 -4.62
CA LEU A 142 -0.99 13.61 -3.36
C LEU A 142 -1.95 14.31 -2.39
N ALA A 143 -1.80 14.04 -1.11
CA ALA A 143 -2.51 14.78 -0.08
C ALA A 143 -1.88 16.18 0.11
N ASP A 144 -2.72 17.18 0.42
CA ASP A 144 -2.26 18.50 0.78
C ASP A 144 -1.55 18.44 2.15
N PRO A 145 -0.35 19.01 2.32
CA PRO A 145 0.31 19.12 3.62
C PRO A 145 -0.50 19.88 4.69
N GLY A 146 -1.47 20.70 4.29
CA GLY A 146 -2.38 21.43 5.20
C GLY A 146 -3.45 20.59 5.91
N ILE A 147 -3.51 19.27 5.68
CA ILE A 147 -4.55 18.39 6.24
C ILE A 147 -4.47 18.13 7.76
N PHE A 148 -3.39 18.57 8.41
CA PHE A 148 -3.16 18.30 9.84
C PHE A 148 -3.87 19.32 10.73
N ALA A 149 -5.20 19.26 10.76
CA ALA A 149 -6.01 19.99 11.72
C ALA A 149 -6.12 19.24 13.07
N ASP A 150 -6.53 19.92 14.13
CA ASP A 150 -6.83 19.28 15.42
C ASP A 150 -8.04 18.37 15.28
N ARG A 151 -7.80 17.07 15.38
CA ARG A 151 -8.80 16.00 15.36
C ARG A 151 -8.30 14.78 16.12
N ALA A 152 -9.22 13.87 16.44
CA ALA A 152 -8.87 12.68 17.22
C ALA A 152 -7.86 11.78 16.51
N LEU A 153 -7.93 11.66 15.17
CA LEU A 153 -7.00 10.85 14.40
C LEU A 153 -6.89 11.31 12.93
N THR A 154 -5.67 11.46 12.44
CA THR A 154 -5.34 11.59 11.02
C THR A 154 -4.45 10.43 10.60
N VAL A 155 -4.90 9.62 9.65
CA VAL A 155 -4.17 8.48 9.10
C VAL A 155 -3.73 8.78 7.68
N ILE A 156 -2.43 8.71 7.44
CA ILE A 156 -1.83 8.86 6.12
C ILE A 156 -1.27 7.51 5.68
N ASP A 157 -1.90 6.90 4.69
CA ASP A 157 -1.44 5.63 4.13
C ASP A 157 -0.42 5.88 3.02
N GLU A 158 0.84 5.78 3.38
CA GLU A 158 1.99 5.94 2.49
C GLU A 158 2.46 4.61 1.88
N SER A 159 1.58 3.65 1.66
CA SER A 159 1.93 2.35 1.06
C SER A 159 2.65 2.46 -0.29
N PHE A 160 2.45 3.54 -1.04
CA PHE A 160 3.08 3.78 -2.34
C PHE A 160 4.16 4.88 -2.31
N CYS A 161 4.36 5.57 -1.19
CA CYS A 161 5.18 6.77 -1.12
C CYS A 161 6.70 6.50 -1.22
N ASP A 162 7.16 5.26 -1.02
CA ASP A 162 8.58 4.90 -1.21
C ASP A 162 9.07 5.11 -2.65
N THR A 163 8.16 5.24 -3.63
CA THR A 163 8.50 5.65 -5.02
C THR A 163 8.85 7.13 -5.14
N CYS A 164 8.31 7.97 -4.25
CA CYS A 164 8.45 9.42 -4.28
C CYS A 164 8.73 9.99 -2.87
N PRO A 165 9.83 9.62 -2.20
CA PRO A 165 10.09 9.94 -0.79
C PRO A 165 10.10 11.44 -0.47
N GLY A 166 10.38 12.29 -1.45
CA GLY A 166 10.33 13.75 -1.28
C GLY A 166 8.93 14.31 -1.00
N HIS A 167 7.88 13.50 -1.21
CA HIS A 167 6.50 13.86 -0.86
C HIS A 167 6.02 13.22 0.45
N SER A 168 6.86 12.45 1.14
CA SER A 168 6.45 11.79 2.39
C SER A 168 6.07 12.81 3.47
N LEU A 169 4.99 12.52 4.15
CA LEU A 169 4.47 13.30 5.27
C LEU A 169 4.95 12.76 6.62
N VAL A 170 5.94 11.86 6.62
CA VAL A 170 6.48 11.22 7.83
C VAL A 170 7.03 12.24 8.85
N ALA A 171 7.49 13.40 8.42
CA ALA A 171 7.94 14.49 9.31
C ALA A 171 6.83 14.94 10.29
N HIS A 172 5.56 14.69 9.97
CA HIS A 172 4.42 15.01 10.83
C HIS A 172 4.08 13.90 11.84
N ALA A 173 4.76 12.75 11.81
CA ALA A 173 4.46 11.61 12.67
C ALA A 173 4.67 11.86 14.17
N ALA A 174 5.46 12.86 14.54
CA ALA A 174 5.61 13.27 15.94
C ALA A 174 4.45 14.10 16.50
N ARG A 175 3.44 14.43 15.67
CA ARG A 175 2.25 15.16 16.14
C ARG A 175 1.26 14.18 16.78
N PRO A 176 0.70 14.50 17.98
CA PRO A 176 -0.39 13.71 18.54
C PRO A 176 -1.55 13.57 17.56
N GLY A 177 -2.18 12.40 17.53
CA GLY A 177 -3.29 12.11 16.62
C GLY A 177 -2.88 11.85 15.15
N VAL A 178 -1.59 11.76 14.82
CA VAL A 178 -1.13 11.44 13.46
C VAL A 178 -0.54 10.03 13.40
N ILE A 179 -0.95 9.26 12.38
CA ILE A 179 -0.37 7.94 12.06
C ILE A 179 0.01 7.92 10.57
N ILE A 180 1.24 7.55 10.29
CA ILE A 180 1.73 7.27 8.94
C ILE A 180 1.87 5.76 8.78
N LEU A 181 1.32 5.19 7.70
CA LEU A 181 1.43 3.77 7.38
C LEU A 181 2.49 3.55 6.30
N LYS A 182 3.30 2.50 6.44
CA LYS A 182 4.26 2.05 5.43
C LYS A 182 4.03 0.58 5.11
N SER A 183 4.31 0.15 3.87
CA SER A 183 4.06 -1.20 3.39
C SER A 183 5.23 -1.76 2.59
N PHE A 184 5.68 -2.95 2.93
CA PHE A 184 6.68 -3.71 2.15
C PHE A 184 6.10 -4.44 0.94
N GLY A 185 4.79 -4.48 0.82
CA GLY A 185 4.11 -5.18 -0.27
C GLY A 185 4.11 -4.45 -1.61
N LYS A 186 4.58 -3.20 -1.68
CA LYS A 186 4.47 -2.36 -2.88
C LYS A 186 5.83 -2.08 -3.51
N PHE A 187 6.53 -1.04 -3.07
CA PHE A 187 7.85 -0.66 -3.60
C PHE A 187 8.90 -1.77 -3.48
N TRP A 188 8.91 -2.47 -2.35
CA TRP A 188 9.86 -3.57 -2.10
C TRP A 188 9.51 -4.86 -2.86
N GLY A 189 8.29 -4.95 -3.44
CA GLY A 189 7.84 -6.12 -4.20
C GLY A 189 7.59 -7.37 -3.34
N LEU A 190 7.54 -7.23 -2.02
CA LEU A 190 7.49 -8.33 -1.06
C LEU A 190 6.10 -8.45 -0.40
N ALA A 191 5.03 -8.47 -1.19
CA ALA A 191 3.66 -8.55 -0.69
C ALA A 191 3.41 -9.78 0.21
N GLY A 192 4.00 -10.91 -0.14
CA GLY A 192 3.91 -12.16 0.63
C GLY A 192 4.66 -12.14 1.95
N LEU A 193 5.61 -11.23 2.16
CA LEU A 193 6.37 -11.08 3.40
C LEU A 193 5.50 -10.64 4.58
N ARG A 194 4.38 -9.98 4.30
CA ARG A 194 3.45 -9.43 5.29
C ARG A 194 4.14 -8.54 6.31
N LEU A 195 4.91 -7.54 5.86
CA LEU A 195 5.53 -6.52 6.72
C LEU A 195 4.96 -5.15 6.41
N GLY A 196 4.58 -4.42 7.44
CA GLY A 196 4.16 -3.02 7.40
C GLY A 196 4.50 -2.31 8.70
N PHE A 197 4.31 -0.99 8.74
CA PHE A 197 4.66 -0.18 9.90
C PHE A 197 3.61 0.90 10.12
N ALA A 198 3.29 1.14 11.41
CA ALA A 198 2.65 2.36 11.86
C ALA A 198 3.71 3.26 12.50
N ILE A 199 3.74 4.52 12.10
CA ILE A 199 4.66 5.53 12.61
C ILE A 199 3.80 6.67 13.17
N GLY A 200 3.99 7.06 14.43
CA GLY A 200 3.16 8.09 15.05
C GLY A 200 3.65 8.50 16.43
N HIS A 201 2.98 9.49 17.01
CA HIS A 201 3.28 9.92 18.37
C HIS A 201 3.06 8.77 19.39
N PRO A 202 3.90 8.64 20.45
CA PRO A 202 3.72 7.62 21.48
C PRO A 202 2.29 7.58 22.05
N ASP A 203 1.73 8.73 22.43
CA ASP A 203 0.36 8.80 22.98
C ASP A 203 -0.74 8.42 22.00
N THR A 204 -0.43 8.36 20.70
CA THR A 204 -1.38 7.91 19.67
C THR A 204 -1.32 6.40 19.44
N LEU A 205 -0.12 5.84 19.38
CA LEU A 205 0.09 4.43 19.06
C LEU A 205 0.22 3.55 20.29
N LEU A 206 0.87 4.04 21.34
CA LEU A 206 1.25 3.30 22.56
C LEU A 206 0.89 4.09 23.84
N PRO A 207 -0.37 4.58 23.99
CA PRO A 207 -0.74 5.37 25.15
C PRO A 207 -0.54 4.56 26.46
N ALA A 208 -0.04 5.26 27.49
CA ALA A 208 0.18 4.66 28.82
C ALA A 208 -1.02 4.85 29.79
N ASP A 209 -2.05 5.58 29.37
CA ASP A 209 -3.18 5.99 30.20
C ASP A 209 -4.39 5.02 30.19
N GLY A 210 -4.19 3.77 29.79
CA GLY A 210 -5.22 2.74 29.72
C GLY A 210 -6.08 2.79 28.44
N ARG A 211 -5.84 3.72 27.54
CA ARG A 211 -6.41 3.65 26.18
C ARG A 211 -5.85 2.46 25.41
N ARG A 212 -6.55 2.07 24.34
CA ARG A 212 -6.12 0.95 23.49
C ARG A 212 -4.76 1.24 22.84
N ASN A 213 -3.86 0.30 23.00
CA ASN A 213 -2.48 0.32 22.52
C ASN A 213 -2.38 -0.52 21.24
N LEU A 214 -1.75 -0.01 20.18
CA LEU A 214 -1.66 -0.74 18.92
C LEU A 214 -0.87 -2.05 19.06
N ALA A 215 0.19 -2.07 19.87
CA ALA A 215 0.97 -3.29 20.09
C ALA A 215 0.12 -4.40 20.76
N GLU A 216 -0.70 -4.04 21.75
CA GLU A 216 -1.65 -4.97 22.38
C GLU A 216 -2.72 -5.46 21.40
N LEU A 217 -3.24 -4.60 20.54
CA LEU A 217 -4.22 -4.96 19.51
C LEU A 217 -3.62 -5.90 18.44
N LEU A 218 -2.33 -5.82 18.20
CA LEU A 218 -1.62 -6.72 17.28
C LEU A 218 -1.30 -8.06 17.94
N GLY A 219 -1.19 -8.10 19.26
CA GLY A 219 -0.79 -9.26 20.03
C GLY A 219 0.73 -9.51 20.07
N PRO A 220 1.17 -10.56 20.77
CA PRO A 220 2.58 -10.88 20.88
C PRO A 220 3.12 -11.43 19.54
N TRP A 221 4.39 -11.11 19.25
CA TRP A 221 5.12 -11.57 18.05
C TRP A 221 4.35 -11.34 16.72
N PRO A 222 3.85 -10.14 16.43
CA PRO A 222 2.98 -9.91 15.27
C PRO A 222 3.71 -10.05 13.93
N VAL A 223 5.04 -9.91 13.93
CA VAL A 223 5.87 -9.99 12.71
C VAL A 223 6.81 -11.19 12.81
N SER A 224 6.89 -11.98 11.75
CA SER A 224 7.75 -13.16 11.70
C SER A 224 9.24 -12.80 11.67
N GLY A 225 10.10 -13.69 12.19
CA GLY A 225 11.56 -13.51 12.15
C GLY A 225 12.11 -13.24 10.75
N PRO A 226 11.70 -13.99 9.72
CA PRO A 226 12.09 -13.70 8.33
C PRO A 226 11.70 -12.29 7.87
N ALA A 227 10.52 -11.82 8.24
CA ALA A 227 10.07 -10.49 7.85
C ALA A 227 10.89 -9.38 8.53
N LEU A 228 11.23 -9.54 9.80
CA LEU A 228 12.10 -8.61 10.52
C LEU A 228 13.51 -8.58 9.91
N ALA A 229 14.11 -9.75 9.66
CA ALA A 229 15.46 -9.85 9.12
C ALA A 229 15.57 -9.27 7.70
N ILE A 230 14.62 -9.62 6.81
CA ILE A 230 14.57 -9.09 5.44
C ILE A 230 14.29 -7.59 5.47
N GLY A 231 13.33 -7.14 6.29
CA GLY A 231 12.97 -5.74 6.43
C GLY A 231 14.14 -4.88 6.88
N ALA A 232 14.85 -5.30 7.93
CA ALA A 232 16.03 -4.58 8.43
C ALA A 232 17.15 -4.48 7.38
N ARG A 233 17.38 -5.55 6.61
CA ARG A 233 18.39 -5.56 5.54
C ARG A 233 17.97 -4.68 4.37
N ALA A 234 16.73 -4.79 3.91
CA ALA A 234 16.21 -4.01 2.79
C ALA A 234 16.26 -2.51 3.09
N LEU A 235 15.79 -2.08 4.26
CA LEU A 235 15.79 -0.66 4.66
C LEU A 235 17.20 -0.07 4.81
N ARG A 236 18.24 -0.88 5.00
CA ARG A 236 19.64 -0.43 4.99
C ARG A 236 20.25 -0.34 3.59
N ASP A 237 19.62 -0.97 2.59
CA ASP A 237 20.11 -0.96 1.19
C ASP A 237 19.53 0.24 0.42
N THR A 238 19.98 1.42 0.75
CA THR A 238 19.56 2.67 0.08
C THR A 238 19.93 2.67 -1.41
N GLY A 239 21.06 2.03 -1.77
CA GLY A 239 21.48 1.91 -3.16
C GLY A 239 20.51 1.10 -4.02
N TRP A 240 19.97 -0.01 -3.50
CA TRP A 240 18.91 -0.75 -4.19
C TRP A 240 17.65 0.11 -4.34
N ALA A 241 17.27 0.82 -3.29
CA ALA A 241 16.09 1.67 -3.33
C ALA A 241 16.19 2.77 -4.40
N GLU A 242 17.35 3.43 -4.52
CA GLU A 242 17.59 4.47 -5.53
C GLU A 242 17.56 3.92 -6.95
N ARG A 243 18.27 2.83 -7.22
CA ARG A 243 18.23 2.15 -8.53
C ARG A 243 16.82 1.70 -8.88
N THR A 244 16.06 1.20 -7.91
CA THR A 244 14.67 0.76 -8.09
C THR A 244 13.76 1.93 -8.44
N ARG A 245 13.86 3.07 -7.77
CA ARG A 245 13.10 4.28 -8.12
C ARG A 245 13.39 4.73 -9.56
N SER A 246 14.65 4.72 -9.95
CA SER A 246 15.04 5.09 -11.32
C SER A 246 14.44 4.14 -12.36
N ARG A 247 14.53 2.84 -12.13
CA ARG A 247 13.94 1.81 -13.01
C ARG A 247 12.43 1.97 -13.09
N LEU A 248 11.73 2.07 -11.95
CA LEU A 248 10.27 2.20 -11.92
C LEU A 248 9.78 3.42 -12.68
N ARG A 249 10.46 4.56 -12.58
CA ARG A 249 10.13 5.76 -13.39
C ARG A 249 10.28 5.51 -14.88
N HIS A 250 11.35 4.83 -15.30
CA HIS A 250 11.58 4.47 -16.71
C HIS A 250 10.49 3.53 -17.21
N ASP A 251 10.20 2.46 -16.45
CA ASP A 251 9.18 1.46 -16.79
C ASP A 251 7.79 2.07 -16.83
N ALA A 252 7.46 2.98 -15.91
CA ALA A 252 6.20 3.70 -15.91
C ALA A 252 6.05 4.63 -17.13
N ALA A 253 7.13 5.29 -17.55
CA ALA A 253 7.11 6.11 -18.78
C ALA A 253 6.95 5.25 -20.04
N ARG A 254 7.59 4.05 -20.09
CA ARG A 254 7.40 3.08 -21.18
C ARG A 254 5.93 2.62 -21.24
N LEU A 255 5.35 2.28 -20.10
CA LEU A 255 3.94 1.89 -20.03
C LEU A 255 3.02 3.01 -20.51
N ASP A 256 3.27 4.27 -20.10
CA ASP A 256 2.50 5.43 -20.56
C ASP A 256 2.57 5.55 -22.08
N ALA A 257 3.77 5.42 -22.67
CA ALA A 257 3.95 5.53 -24.14
C ALA A 257 3.16 4.45 -24.89
N LEU A 258 3.22 3.20 -24.44
CA LEU A 258 2.48 2.08 -25.06
C LEU A 258 0.96 2.27 -24.96
N MET A 259 0.46 2.65 -23.81
CA MET A 259 -0.97 2.80 -23.59
C MET A 259 -1.54 4.00 -24.36
N VAL A 260 -0.82 5.11 -24.43
CA VAL A 260 -1.22 6.28 -25.23
C VAL A 260 -1.21 5.95 -26.73
N ALA A 261 -0.20 5.22 -27.21
CA ALA A 261 -0.15 4.76 -28.60
C ALA A 261 -1.32 3.83 -28.97
N ALA A 262 -1.81 3.04 -27.99
CA ALA A 262 -2.99 2.18 -28.14
C ALA A 262 -4.33 2.96 -28.01
N GLY A 263 -4.31 4.28 -27.74
CA GLY A 263 -5.52 5.12 -27.68
C GLY A 263 -6.11 5.28 -26.29
N ALA A 264 -5.35 5.04 -25.22
CA ALA A 264 -5.77 5.35 -23.85
C ALA A 264 -5.29 6.74 -23.42
N ASP A 265 -6.08 7.43 -22.60
CA ASP A 265 -5.72 8.72 -22.00
C ASP A 265 -5.12 8.50 -20.62
N LYS A 266 -3.96 9.09 -20.33
CA LYS A 266 -3.39 9.03 -18.98
C LYS A 266 -4.19 9.90 -18.01
N VAL A 267 -4.74 9.29 -16.97
CA VAL A 267 -5.47 9.99 -15.88
C VAL A 267 -4.53 10.32 -14.73
N GLY A 268 -3.67 9.36 -14.32
CA GLY A 268 -2.78 9.55 -13.18
C GLY A 268 -1.99 8.28 -12.82
N GLY A 269 -1.59 8.17 -11.54
CA GLY A 269 -0.91 6.99 -11.01
C GLY A 269 0.37 7.30 -10.27
N THR A 270 1.11 6.26 -9.95
CA THR A 270 2.45 6.29 -9.35
C THR A 270 3.43 5.54 -10.24
N ASP A 271 4.73 5.52 -9.88
CA ASP A 271 5.70 4.70 -10.60
C ASP A 271 5.54 3.18 -10.35
N LEU A 272 4.48 2.74 -9.67
CA LEU A 272 4.12 1.32 -9.50
C LEU A 272 2.84 0.93 -10.23
N PHE A 273 2.02 1.90 -10.60
CA PHE A 273 0.82 1.70 -11.39
C PHE A 273 0.44 2.97 -12.12
N ARG A 274 -0.26 2.81 -13.23
CA ARG A 274 -0.85 3.90 -14.00
C ARG A 274 -2.35 3.71 -14.12
N LEU A 275 -3.08 4.81 -14.04
CA LEU A 275 -4.52 4.88 -14.30
C LEU A 275 -4.75 5.55 -15.64
N TYR A 276 -5.53 4.87 -16.48
CA TYR A 276 -5.89 5.33 -17.82
C TYR A 276 -7.39 5.50 -17.96
N GLY A 277 -7.79 6.51 -18.73
CA GLY A 277 -9.12 6.65 -19.30
C GLY A 277 -9.19 5.88 -20.63
N VAL A 278 -10.19 5.02 -20.78
CA VAL A 278 -10.43 4.25 -21.99
C VAL A 278 -11.93 4.28 -22.32
N PRO A 279 -12.35 4.08 -23.59
CA PRO A 279 -13.76 4.13 -23.96
C PRO A 279 -14.65 3.11 -23.23
N SER A 280 -14.08 1.96 -22.84
CA SER A 280 -14.75 0.94 -22.03
C SER A 280 -13.72 0.10 -21.30
N ALA A 281 -13.65 0.25 -19.98
CA ALA A 281 -12.71 -0.49 -19.12
C ALA A 281 -12.91 -2.01 -19.24
N THR A 282 -14.18 -2.47 -19.31
CA THR A 282 -14.50 -3.89 -19.46
C THR A 282 -14.00 -4.45 -20.78
N ARG A 283 -14.21 -3.74 -21.91
CA ARG A 283 -13.73 -4.20 -23.22
C ARG A 283 -12.20 -4.24 -23.29
N TRP A 284 -11.53 -3.27 -22.69
CA TRP A 284 -10.08 -3.26 -22.62
C TRP A 284 -9.52 -4.39 -21.75
N GLN A 285 -10.15 -4.64 -20.60
CA GLN A 285 -9.79 -5.77 -19.77
C GLN A 285 -9.96 -7.12 -20.51
N GLU A 286 -11.07 -7.30 -21.22
CA GLU A 286 -11.32 -8.51 -22.03
C GLU A 286 -10.31 -8.66 -23.18
N MET A 287 -9.95 -7.57 -23.85
CA MET A 287 -8.91 -7.56 -24.89
C MET A 287 -7.57 -8.02 -24.33
N LEU A 288 -7.13 -7.41 -23.24
CA LEU A 288 -5.89 -7.76 -22.56
C LEU A 288 -5.91 -9.22 -22.04
N ALA A 289 -7.03 -9.65 -21.45
CA ALA A 289 -7.20 -11.00 -20.90
C ALA A 289 -7.11 -12.10 -21.96
N ARG A 290 -7.48 -11.86 -23.23
CA ARG A 290 -7.27 -12.81 -24.34
C ARG A 290 -5.80 -13.10 -24.62
N HIS A 291 -4.92 -12.21 -24.19
CA HIS A 291 -3.45 -12.36 -24.24
C HIS A 291 -2.86 -12.70 -22.87
N HIS A 292 -3.71 -13.14 -21.92
CA HIS A 292 -3.34 -13.46 -20.54
C HIS A 292 -2.67 -12.27 -19.80
N VAL A 293 -3.11 -11.05 -20.07
CA VAL A 293 -2.72 -9.85 -19.31
C VAL A 293 -3.90 -9.42 -18.45
N TRP A 294 -3.72 -9.45 -17.13
CA TRP A 294 -4.79 -9.10 -16.19
C TRP A 294 -4.64 -7.68 -15.68
N SER A 295 -5.62 -6.84 -15.95
CA SER A 295 -5.69 -5.43 -15.54
C SER A 295 -6.70 -5.23 -14.40
N ARG A 296 -6.75 -4.02 -13.86
CA ARG A 296 -7.72 -3.61 -12.84
C ARG A 296 -8.76 -2.68 -13.45
N ILE A 297 -10.04 -3.01 -13.29
CA ILE A 297 -11.17 -2.13 -13.52
C ILE A 297 -11.89 -1.86 -12.20
N PHE A 298 -12.79 -0.89 -12.15
CA PHE A 298 -13.42 -0.43 -10.91
C PHE A 298 -14.95 -0.41 -11.05
N PRO A 299 -15.72 -0.88 -10.05
CA PRO A 299 -17.18 -0.94 -10.13
C PRO A 299 -17.85 0.44 -10.18
N TYR A 300 -17.11 1.50 -9.86
CA TYR A 300 -17.57 2.89 -9.87
C TYR A 300 -17.18 3.66 -11.14
N SER A 301 -16.53 3.04 -12.11
CA SER A 301 -16.12 3.69 -13.37
C SER A 301 -16.10 2.71 -14.54
N ASP A 302 -16.85 3.03 -15.58
CA ASP A 302 -16.87 2.26 -16.83
C ASP A 302 -15.68 2.55 -17.75
N THR A 303 -14.90 3.60 -17.44
CA THR A 303 -13.80 4.09 -18.29
C THR A 303 -12.43 3.99 -17.65
N TRP A 304 -12.32 3.67 -16.37
CA TRP A 304 -11.04 3.61 -15.69
C TRP A 304 -10.41 2.22 -15.74
N LEU A 305 -9.20 2.20 -16.28
CA LEU A 305 -8.35 1.01 -16.36
C LEU A 305 -7.03 1.29 -15.66
N ARG A 306 -6.67 0.50 -14.64
CA ARG A 306 -5.39 0.63 -13.96
C ARG A 306 -4.50 -0.57 -14.28
N LEU A 307 -3.23 -0.29 -14.61
CA LEU A 307 -2.19 -1.29 -14.80
C LEU A 307 -1.02 -1.06 -13.85
N GLY A 308 -0.52 -2.13 -13.26
CA GLY A 308 0.81 -2.21 -12.68
C GLY A 308 1.87 -2.29 -13.76
N LEU A 309 3.13 -2.40 -13.36
CA LEU A 309 4.23 -2.52 -14.30
C LEU A 309 4.50 -3.99 -14.64
N PRO A 310 4.80 -4.31 -15.92
CA PRO A 310 5.31 -5.63 -16.30
C PRO A 310 6.66 -5.95 -15.65
N SER A 311 6.90 -7.23 -15.40
CA SER A 311 8.25 -7.72 -15.14
C SER A 311 9.14 -7.54 -16.40
N PRO A 312 10.47 -7.61 -16.28
CA PRO A 312 11.36 -7.48 -17.44
C PRO A 312 11.02 -8.40 -18.62
N VAL A 313 10.51 -9.61 -18.33
CA VAL A 313 10.09 -10.60 -19.33
C VAL A 313 8.62 -10.43 -19.77
N GLY A 314 7.84 -9.62 -19.09
CA GLY A 314 6.40 -9.42 -19.35
C GLY A 314 6.09 -8.34 -20.39
N TRP A 315 7.07 -7.51 -20.79
CA TRP A 315 6.84 -6.41 -21.71
C TRP A 315 6.37 -6.86 -23.10
N ASP A 316 7.01 -7.88 -23.65
CA ASP A 316 6.64 -8.42 -24.98
C ASP A 316 5.19 -8.97 -24.99
N GLN A 317 4.74 -9.52 -23.86
CA GLN A 317 3.35 -10.00 -23.73
C GLN A 317 2.36 -8.83 -23.73
N LEU A 318 2.67 -7.76 -23.00
CA LEU A 318 1.83 -6.56 -22.99
C LEU A 318 1.80 -5.88 -24.37
N GLU A 319 2.96 -5.74 -25.03
CA GLU A 319 3.05 -5.13 -26.37
C GLU A 319 2.22 -5.93 -27.40
N ARG A 320 2.31 -7.26 -27.39
CA ARG A 320 1.45 -8.11 -28.25
C ARG A 320 -0.04 -7.98 -27.92
N ALA A 321 -0.41 -7.70 -26.68
CA ALA A 321 -1.80 -7.53 -26.27
C ALA A 321 -2.39 -6.17 -26.70
N LEU A 322 -1.55 -5.19 -26.94
CA LEU A 322 -1.93 -3.84 -27.37
C LEU A 322 -1.94 -3.66 -28.91
N GLY A 323 -1.34 -4.60 -29.67
CA GLY A 323 -1.29 -4.62 -31.14
C GLY A 323 0.04 -4.20 -31.64
#